data_8d362ac52e8e6de68a280f1f5a69d92e
#
_entry.id   8d362ac52e8e6de68a280f1f5a69d92e
#
_cell.length_a   1.000
_cell.length_b   1.000
_cell.length_c   1.000
_cell.angle_alpha   90.00
_cell.angle_beta   90.00
_cell.angle_gamma   90.00
#
_symmetry.space_group_name_H-M   'P 1'
#
loop_
_entity.id
_entity.type
_entity.pdbx_description
1 polymer ?
#
loop_
_entity_poly.entity_id
_entity_poly.type
_entity_poly.pdbx_seq_one_letter_code
_entity_poly.pdbx_strand_id
1 'polypeptide(L)'
;LHGLVNNAGWSPKSPIQERLGCLNGNLDAWRTVFELNFFAPLRLARGFASSLTKGKGSIVNITSVAGHAIHPFAGSAYSTSKAALASLTRELANEFADLGVRVNSVAPGEIETAMLSEQTEVLIPRIPMHRLGKPKDVASTIYFLCSEDSEYITGTEIFVTGGQHML
;
A
#
# COMPACT_ATOMS: atom_id res chain seq x y z
N LEU A 1 6.24 2.80 -20.97
CA LEU A 1 5.81 2.05 -19.81
C LEU A 1 4.33 2.31 -19.54
N HIS A 2 3.49 1.26 -19.52
CA HIS A 2 2.04 1.40 -19.35
C HIS A 2 1.57 1.24 -17.91
N GLY A 3 2.38 0.62 -17.05
CA GLY A 3 2.06 0.46 -15.63
C GLY A 3 3.31 0.35 -14.76
N LEU A 4 3.24 0.95 -13.58
CA LEU A 4 4.22 0.80 -12.51
C LEU A 4 3.47 0.42 -11.23
N VAL A 5 3.72 -0.76 -10.70
CA VAL A 5 3.12 -1.22 -9.43
C VAL A 5 4.18 -1.26 -8.34
N ASN A 6 4.07 -0.36 -7.38
CA ASN A 6 4.93 -0.31 -6.21
C ASN A 6 4.35 -1.24 -5.13
N ASN A 7 4.62 -2.55 -5.28
CA ASN A 7 4.12 -3.59 -4.37
C ASN A 7 5.12 -3.96 -3.27
N ALA A 8 6.42 -3.84 -3.54
CA ALA A 8 7.43 -4.18 -2.54
C ALA A 8 7.22 -3.42 -1.24
N GLY A 9 7.30 -4.11 -0.12
CA GLY A 9 7.12 -3.53 1.19
C GLY A 9 7.67 -4.42 2.29
N TRP A 10 8.05 -3.81 3.40
CA TRP A 10 8.58 -4.52 4.55
C TRP A 10 7.90 -4.06 5.84
N SER A 11 7.47 -5.04 6.64
CA SER A 11 6.93 -4.88 7.98
C SER A 11 7.76 -5.72 8.93
N PRO A 12 8.74 -5.15 9.65
CA PRO A 12 9.59 -5.90 10.56
C PRO A 12 8.76 -6.55 11.65
N LYS A 13 9.10 -7.78 12.01
CA LYS A 13 8.50 -8.55 13.09
C LYS A 13 9.46 -8.64 14.28
N SER A 14 8.92 -8.61 15.49
CA SER A 14 9.69 -8.90 16.70
C SER A 14 9.90 -10.42 16.84
N PRO A 15 11.10 -10.88 17.25
CA PRO A 15 11.33 -12.28 17.55
C PRO A 15 10.41 -12.87 18.62
N ILE A 16 9.91 -12.02 19.52
CA ILE A 16 8.99 -12.40 20.63
C ILE A 16 7.53 -12.05 20.31
N GLN A 17 7.20 -11.83 19.04
CA GLN A 17 5.87 -11.53 18.52
C GLN A 17 5.19 -10.28 19.12
N GLU A 18 5.93 -9.40 19.78
CA GLU A 18 5.42 -8.12 20.23
C GLU A 18 5.25 -7.15 19.05
N ARG A 19 4.25 -6.28 19.11
CA ARG A 19 4.12 -5.19 18.16
C ARG A 19 5.27 -4.20 18.34
N LEU A 20 6.01 -3.94 17.27
CA LEU A 20 7.08 -2.93 17.25
C LEU A 20 6.46 -1.52 17.19
N GLY A 21 6.38 -0.89 18.35
CA GLY A 21 5.82 0.45 18.54
C GLY A 21 6.85 1.57 18.39
N CYS A 22 6.44 2.77 18.79
CA CYS A 22 7.33 3.95 18.78
C CYS A 22 8.38 3.90 19.90
N LEU A 23 8.08 3.23 21.00
CA LEU A 23 8.97 3.19 22.18
C LEU A 23 9.97 2.03 22.16
N ASN A 24 9.64 0.92 21.51
CA ASN A 24 10.45 -0.30 21.50
C ASN A 24 11.00 -0.66 20.10
N GLY A 25 10.66 0.11 19.06
CA GLY A 25 11.14 -0.12 17.70
C GLY A 25 12.54 0.47 17.48
N ASN A 26 13.41 -0.29 16.81
CA ASN A 26 14.75 0.18 16.43
C ASN A 26 14.65 1.27 15.34
N LEU A 27 15.33 2.41 15.52
CA LEU A 27 15.32 3.52 14.56
C LEU A 27 15.94 3.19 13.20
N ASP A 28 16.92 2.27 13.13
CA ASP A 28 17.47 1.85 11.86
C ASP A 28 16.49 0.98 11.07
N ALA A 29 15.67 0.17 11.76
CA ALA A 29 14.54 -0.51 11.14
C ALA A 29 13.50 0.49 10.60
N TRP A 30 13.23 1.59 11.32
CA TRP A 30 12.37 2.67 10.84
C TRP A 30 12.91 3.27 9.54
N ARG A 31 14.22 3.59 9.48
CA ARG A 31 14.86 4.13 8.26
C ARG A 31 14.71 3.17 7.09
N THR A 32 15.02 1.88 7.31
CA THR A 32 14.90 0.84 6.28
C THR A 32 13.46 0.68 5.79
N VAL A 33 12.47 0.71 6.69
CA VAL A 33 11.05 0.67 6.33
C VAL A 33 10.69 1.85 5.44
N PHE A 34 11.07 3.07 5.79
CA PHE A 34 10.78 4.25 4.99
C PHE A 34 11.53 4.25 3.65
N GLU A 35 12.78 3.77 3.62
CA GLU A 35 13.53 3.63 2.37
C GLU A 35 12.80 2.74 1.36
N LEU A 36 12.30 1.59 1.81
CA LEU A 36 11.61 0.65 0.93
C LEU A 36 10.17 1.07 0.65
N ASN A 37 9.39 1.40 1.71
CA ASN A 37 7.95 1.57 1.58
C ASN A 37 7.53 2.96 1.05
N PHE A 38 8.42 3.97 1.14
CA PHE A 38 8.12 5.35 0.78
C PHE A 38 9.09 5.92 -0.26
N PHE A 39 10.40 5.93 0.04
CA PHE A 39 11.38 6.56 -0.86
C PHE A 39 11.60 5.77 -2.16
N ALA A 40 11.53 4.45 -2.14
CA ALA A 40 11.64 3.66 -3.35
C ALA A 40 10.50 3.95 -4.33
N PRO A 41 9.20 3.94 -3.96
CA PRO A 41 8.11 4.41 -4.81
C PRO A 41 8.33 5.80 -5.41
N LEU A 42 8.76 6.77 -4.60
CA LEU A 42 9.06 8.12 -5.07
C LEU A 42 10.17 8.12 -6.12
N ARG A 43 11.28 7.42 -5.86
CA ARG A 43 12.40 7.31 -6.82
C ARG A 43 12.00 6.62 -8.12
N LEU A 44 11.21 5.56 -8.05
CA LEU A 44 10.71 4.85 -9.23
C LEU A 44 9.74 5.72 -10.06
N ALA A 45 8.81 6.42 -9.43
CA ALA A 45 7.92 7.36 -10.11
C ALA A 45 8.73 8.42 -10.87
N ARG A 46 9.71 9.06 -10.21
CA ARG A 46 10.58 10.06 -10.83
C ARG A 46 11.45 9.48 -11.95
N GLY A 47 12.05 8.31 -11.72
CA GLY A 47 12.94 7.67 -12.70
C GLY A 47 12.22 7.21 -13.95
N PHE A 48 10.97 6.81 -13.85
CA PHE A 48 10.16 6.36 -14.97
C PHE A 48 9.18 7.41 -15.53
N ALA A 49 9.20 8.65 -15.04
CA ALA A 49 8.25 9.69 -15.46
C ALA A 49 8.15 9.84 -16.98
N SER A 50 9.28 10.00 -17.69
CA SER A 50 9.30 10.10 -19.16
C SER A 50 8.75 8.86 -19.87
N SER A 51 9.05 7.66 -19.35
CA SER A 51 8.57 6.41 -19.93
C SER A 51 7.06 6.21 -19.70
N LEU A 52 6.56 6.61 -18.53
CA LEU A 52 5.13 6.58 -18.19
C LEU A 52 4.36 7.60 -19.04
N THR A 53 4.88 8.82 -19.21
CA THR A 53 4.28 9.84 -20.07
C THR A 53 4.13 9.33 -21.52
N LYS A 54 5.19 8.75 -22.08
CA LYS A 54 5.14 8.18 -23.44
C LYS A 54 4.12 7.06 -23.59
N GLY A 55 3.93 6.26 -22.52
CA GLY A 55 3.01 5.13 -22.50
C GLY A 55 1.59 5.49 -22.05
N LYS A 56 1.31 6.77 -21.69
CA LYS A 56 0.06 7.17 -21.00
C LYS A 56 -0.25 6.23 -19.83
N GLY A 57 0.77 6.01 -18.99
CA GLY A 57 0.78 4.94 -18.02
C GLY A 57 -0.02 5.22 -16.76
N SER A 58 -0.04 4.22 -15.88
CA SER A 58 -0.64 4.31 -14.55
C SER A 58 0.37 3.85 -13.49
N ILE A 59 0.38 4.54 -12.35
CA ILE A 59 1.13 4.12 -11.15
C ILE A 59 0.13 3.63 -10.11
N VAL A 60 0.38 2.46 -9.54
CA VAL A 60 -0.40 1.91 -8.43
C VAL A 60 0.51 1.63 -7.24
N ASN A 61 0.31 2.36 -6.15
CA ASN A 61 1.03 2.19 -4.91
C ASN A 61 0.26 1.26 -3.96
N ILE A 62 0.91 0.25 -3.39
CA ILE A 62 0.29 -0.64 -2.41
C ILE A 62 0.53 -0.08 -1.01
N THR A 63 -0.53 0.51 -0.45
CA THR A 63 -0.57 1.05 0.90
C THR A 63 -0.97 -0.04 1.91
N SER A 64 -1.82 0.25 2.88
CA SER A 64 -2.38 -0.73 3.82
C SER A 64 -3.49 -0.10 4.65
N VAL A 65 -4.46 -0.89 5.09
CA VAL A 65 -5.42 -0.48 6.13
C VAL A 65 -4.71 0.00 7.41
N ALA A 66 -3.54 -0.55 7.72
CA ALA A 66 -2.71 -0.13 8.86
C ALA A 66 -2.18 1.31 8.75
N GLY A 67 -2.22 1.92 7.57
CA GLY A 67 -1.92 3.35 7.37
C GLY A 67 -3.05 4.28 7.81
N HIS A 68 -4.25 3.76 8.06
CA HIS A 68 -5.45 4.54 8.40
C HIS A 68 -5.94 4.33 9.83
N ALA A 69 -5.60 3.19 10.42
CA ALA A 69 -6.00 2.85 11.80
C ALA A 69 -4.87 2.12 12.53
N ILE A 70 -4.93 2.12 13.85
CA ILE A 70 -3.99 1.33 14.66
C ILE A 70 -4.27 -0.15 14.44
N HIS A 71 -3.25 -0.83 13.94
CA HIS A 71 -3.31 -2.26 13.65
C HIS A 71 -2.65 -3.06 14.79
N PRO A 72 -3.26 -4.16 15.28
CA PRO A 72 -2.73 -4.88 16.43
C PRO A 72 -1.37 -5.55 16.17
N PHE A 73 -1.07 -5.93 14.94
CA PHE A 73 0.14 -6.66 14.58
C PHE A 73 1.14 -5.87 13.73
N ALA A 74 0.68 -4.85 13.00
CA ALA A 74 1.58 -4.02 12.20
C ALA A 74 2.33 -3.02 13.07
N GLY A 75 3.65 -2.96 12.92
CA GLY A 75 4.50 -2.03 13.65
C GLY A 75 4.27 -0.57 13.26
N SER A 76 4.62 0.36 14.17
CA SER A 76 4.41 1.80 13.95
C SER A 76 5.16 2.33 12.74
N ALA A 77 6.41 1.89 12.50
CA ALA A 77 7.17 2.29 11.31
C ALA A 77 6.47 1.91 10.01
N TYR A 78 5.95 0.67 9.94
CA TYR A 78 5.18 0.21 8.79
C TYR A 78 3.92 1.06 8.58
N SER A 79 3.10 1.20 9.62
CA SER A 79 1.83 1.94 9.55
C SER A 79 2.05 3.38 9.09
N THR A 80 3.03 4.09 9.69
CA THR A 80 3.34 5.47 9.29
C THR A 80 3.91 5.57 7.88
N SER A 81 4.72 4.61 7.44
CA SER A 81 5.23 4.59 6.06
C SER A 81 4.12 4.40 5.03
N LYS A 82 3.10 3.59 5.34
CA LYS A 82 1.95 3.35 4.46
C LYS A 82 0.98 4.54 4.44
N ALA A 83 0.80 5.23 5.56
CA ALA A 83 0.09 6.51 5.61
C ALA A 83 0.81 7.59 4.78
N ALA A 84 2.13 7.69 4.90
CA ALA A 84 2.94 8.60 4.10
C ALA A 84 2.84 8.28 2.59
N LEU A 85 2.85 6.99 2.21
CA LEU A 85 2.68 6.56 0.81
C LEU A 85 1.30 6.91 0.25
N ALA A 86 0.24 6.83 1.07
CA ALA A 86 -1.10 7.27 0.66
C ALA A 86 -1.14 8.78 0.39
N SER A 87 -0.46 9.59 1.21
CA SER A 87 -0.30 11.03 0.95
C SER A 87 0.53 11.29 -0.31
N LEU A 88 1.68 10.63 -0.45
CA LEU A 88 2.53 10.73 -1.64
C LEU A 88 1.76 10.38 -2.93
N THR A 89 0.86 9.41 -2.89
CA THR A 89 0.02 9.05 -4.04
C THR A 89 -0.78 10.23 -4.55
N ARG A 90 -1.36 11.05 -3.66
CA ARG A 90 -2.14 12.25 -4.05
C ARG A 90 -1.24 13.33 -4.64
N GLU A 91 -0.07 13.58 -4.05
CA GLU A 91 0.90 14.54 -4.59
C GLU A 91 1.38 14.12 -5.99
N LEU A 92 1.76 12.84 -6.15
CA LEU A 92 2.14 12.30 -7.46
C LEU A 92 0.98 12.38 -8.47
N ALA A 93 -0.26 12.11 -8.04
CA ALA A 93 -1.43 12.21 -8.93
C ALA A 93 -1.61 13.64 -9.45
N ASN A 94 -1.45 14.63 -8.58
CA ASN A 94 -1.53 16.03 -8.96
C ASN A 94 -0.43 16.42 -9.96
N GLU A 95 0.83 16.07 -9.66
CA GLU A 95 1.96 16.43 -10.52
C GLU A 95 1.96 15.65 -11.86
N PHE A 96 1.55 14.39 -11.86
CA PHE A 96 1.57 13.54 -13.04
C PHE A 96 0.34 13.70 -13.95
N ALA A 97 -0.72 14.38 -13.49
CA ALA A 97 -1.92 14.63 -14.29
C ALA A 97 -1.60 15.38 -15.58
N ASP A 98 -0.78 16.44 -15.53
CA ASP A 98 -0.35 17.21 -16.69
C ASP A 98 0.51 16.39 -17.67
N LEU A 99 1.05 15.27 -17.21
CA LEU A 99 1.81 14.32 -18.04
C LEU A 99 0.93 13.22 -18.64
N GLY A 100 -0.37 13.24 -18.38
CA GLY A 100 -1.32 12.21 -18.82
C GLY A 100 -1.09 10.86 -18.13
N VAL A 101 -0.52 10.85 -16.93
CA VAL A 101 -0.25 9.65 -16.14
C VAL A 101 -1.14 9.66 -14.91
N ARG A 102 -1.84 8.55 -14.64
CA ARG A 102 -2.68 8.39 -13.47
C ARG A 102 -1.90 7.77 -12.31
N VAL A 103 -2.17 8.19 -11.10
CA VAL A 103 -1.53 7.64 -9.90
C VAL A 103 -2.59 7.36 -8.84
N ASN A 104 -2.69 6.10 -8.43
CA ASN A 104 -3.67 5.66 -7.43
C ASN A 104 -3.01 4.74 -6.40
N SER A 105 -3.72 4.42 -5.35
CA SER A 105 -3.29 3.42 -4.38
C SER A 105 -4.36 2.36 -4.12
N VAL A 106 -3.89 1.21 -3.69
CA VAL A 106 -4.71 0.14 -3.15
C VAL A 106 -4.28 -0.10 -1.71
N ALA A 107 -5.23 -0.10 -0.78
CA ALA A 107 -5.04 -0.39 0.63
C ALA A 107 -5.59 -1.78 0.97
N PRO A 108 -4.76 -2.84 0.98
CA PRO A 108 -5.18 -4.15 1.43
C PRO A 108 -5.43 -4.18 2.93
N GLY A 109 -6.39 -5.02 3.36
CA GLY A 109 -6.52 -5.50 4.72
C GLY A 109 -5.70 -6.76 4.97
N GLU A 110 -6.29 -7.74 5.66
CA GLU A 110 -5.65 -9.03 5.94
C GLU A 110 -5.72 -9.93 4.70
N ILE A 111 -4.60 -10.10 4.02
CA ILE A 111 -4.48 -10.90 2.79
C ILE A 111 -3.63 -12.14 3.07
N GLU A 112 -4.07 -13.31 2.64
CA GLU A 112 -3.37 -14.60 2.76
C GLU A 112 -2.02 -14.56 2.04
N THR A 113 -0.97 -14.14 2.74
CA THR A 113 0.41 -14.04 2.22
C THR A 113 1.40 -14.42 3.32
N ALA A 114 2.66 -14.64 2.95
CA ALA A 114 3.74 -14.90 3.91
C ALA A 114 4.03 -13.71 4.86
N MET A 115 3.45 -12.54 4.63
CA MET A 115 3.58 -11.37 5.50
C MET A 115 2.64 -11.45 6.73
N LEU A 116 1.59 -12.27 6.68
CA LEU A 116 0.67 -12.44 7.80
C LEU A 116 1.38 -12.96 9.05
N SER A 117 0.87 -12.54 10.21
CA SER A 117 1.23 -13.13 11.49
C SER A 117 0.42 -14.42 11.69
N GLU A 118 0.97 -15.42 12.38
CA GLU A 118 0.26 -16.66 12.74
C GLU A 118 -1.04 -16.39 13.51
N GLN A 119 -1.11 -15.25 14.20
CA GLN A 119 -2.27 -14.84 15.01
C GLN A 119 -3.33 -14.07 14.19
N THR A 120 -3.13 -13.87 12.88
CA THR A 120 -4.05 -13.02 12.09
C THR A 120 -5.47 -13.58 12.01
N GLU A 121 -5.65 -14.89 12.17
CA GLU A 121 -6.97 -15.54 12.14
C GLU A 121 -7.94 -14.98 13.19
N VAL A 122 -7.42 -14.47 14.34
CA VAL A 122 -8.27 -13.83 15.36
C VAL A 122 -8.99 -12.57 14.88
N LEU A 123 -8.54 -12.00 13.75
CA LEU A 123 -9.16 -10.82 13.16
C LEU A 123 -10.34 -11.18 12.23
N ILE A 124 -10.45 -12.43 11.77
CA ILE A 124 -11.51 -12.84 10.83
C ILE A 124 -12.92 -12.47 11.33
N PRO A 125 -13.28 -12.66 12.61
CA PRO A 125 -14.60 -12.28 13.11
C PRO A 125 -14.87 -10.76 13.06
N ARG A 126 -13.80 -9.95 13.01
CA ARG A 126 -13.90 -8.48 12.89
C ARG A 126 -13.97 -8.00 11.45
N ILE A 127 -13.65 -8.83 10.47
CA ILE A 127 -13.79 -8.48 9.05
C ILE A 127 -15.26 -8.68 8.67
N PRO A 128 -15.97 -7.66 8.18
CA PRO A 128 -17.38 -7.79 7.82
C PRO A 128 -17.70 -8.91 6.83
N MET A 129 -16.80 -9.22 5.90
CA MET A 129 -16.95 -10.35 4.98
C MET A 129 -16.53 -11.70 5.58
N HIS A 130 -16.13 -11.76 6.86
CA HIS A 130 -15.79 -12.97 7.62
C HIS A 130 -14.77 -13.90 6.95
N ARG A 131 -13.84 -13.35 6.20
CA ARG A 131 -12.73 -14.07 5.59
C ARG A 131 -11.52 -13.19 5.41
N LEU A 132 -10.35 -13.81 5.28
CA LEU A 132 -9.16 -13.16 4.76
C LEU A 132 -9.34 -12.86 3.26
N GLY A 133 -8.71 -11.81 2.78
CA GLY A 133 -8.58 -11.55 1.36
C GLY A 133 -7.55 -12.51 0.72
N LYS A 134 -7.66 -12.71 -0.58
CA LYS A 134 -6.67 -13.44 -1.37
C LYS A 134 -5.82 -12.47 -2.19
N PRO A 135 -4.58 -12.82 -2.56
CA PRO A 135 -3.78 -12.01 -3.46
C PRO A 135 -4.54 -11.61 -4.74
N LYS A 136 -5.40 -12.48 -5.25
CA LYS A 136 -6.24 -12.21 -6.42
C LYS A 136 -7.23 -11.06 -6.17
N ASP A 137 -7.77 -10.91 -4.96
CA ASP A 137 -8.71 -9.82 -4.64
C ASP A 137 -8.01 -8.46 -4.82
N VAL A 138 -6.74 -8.36 -4.39
CA VAL A 138 -5.91 -7.17 -4.57
C VAL A 138 -5.48 -6.99 -6.03
N ALA A 139 -5.00 -8.06 -6.67
CA ALA A 139 -4.50 -8.02 -8.05
C ALA A 139 -5.57 -7.58 -9.06
N SER A 140 -6.83 -7.98 -8.86
CA SER A 140 -7.95 -7.56 -9.72
C SER A 140 -8.18 -6.04 -9.67
N THR A 141 -8.05 -5.44 -8.48
CA THR A 141 -8.16 -3.97 -8.30
C THR A 141 -6.97 -3.25 -8.95
N ILE A 142 -5.76 -3.79 -8.82
CA ILE A 142 -4.56 -3.24 -9.47
C ILE A 142 -4.73 -3.29 -10.98
N TYR A 143 -5.19 -4.42 -11.53
CA TYR A 143 -5.43 -4.58 -12.96
C TYR A 143 -6.43 -3.54 -13.47
N PHE A 144 -7.56 -3.35 -12.79
CA PHE A 144 -8.55 -2.31 -13.10
C PHE A 144 -7.92 -0.92 -13.10
N LEU A 145 -7.14 -0.56 -12.07
CA LEU A 145 -6.48 0.74 -12.01
C LEU A 145 -5.39 0.96 -13.08
N CYS A 146 -4.86 -0.12 -13.65
CA CYS A 146 -3.91 -0.05 -14.77
C CYS A 146 -4.59 -0.07 -16.14
N SER A 147 -5.88 -0.40 -16.22
CA SER A 147 -6.64 -0.49 -17.49
C SER A 147 -7.27 0.85 -17.91
N GLU A 148 -7.79 0.89 -19.12
CA GLU A 148 -8.54 2.02 -19.67
C GLU A 148 -9.89 2.23 -18.96
N ASP A 149 -10.46 1.17 -18.33
CA ASP A 149 -11.71 1.25 -17.56
C ASP A 149 -11.63 2.23 -16.37
N SER A 150 -10.41 2.66 -16.00
CA SER A 150 -10.15 3.62 -14.92
C SER A 150 -9.55 4.94 -15.41
N GLU A 151 -9.77 5.32 -16.66
CA GLU A 151 -9.13 6.49 -17.28
C GLU A 151 -9.44 7.83 -16.59
N TYR A 152 -10.57 7.93 -15.89
CA TYR A 152 -10.97 9.12 -15.13
C TYR A 152 -10.75 8.98 -13.61
N ILE A 153 -9.90 8.01 -13.21
CA ILE A 153 -9.58 7.75 -11.79
C ILE A 153 -8.10 8.04 -11.54
N THR A 154 -7.83 9.10 -10.76
CA THR A 154 -6.49 9.45 -10.27
C THR A 154 -6.57 10.07 -8.88
N GLY A 155 -5.51 9.91 -8.06
CA GLY A 155 -5.43 10.44 -6.70
C GLY A 155 -6.28 9.70 -5.67
N THR A 156 -6.90 8.57 -6.02
CA THR A 156 -7.75 7.80 -5.12
C THR A 156 -7.00 6.67 -4.41
N GLU A 157 -7.58 6.21 -3.31
CA GLU A 157 -7.18 5.00 -2.61
C GLU A 157 -8.35 4.05 -2.52
N ILE A 158 -8.19 2.83 -3.02
CA ILE A 158 -9.22 1.78 -2.99
C ILE A 158 -8.90 0.78 -1.88
N PHE A 159 -9.80 0.64 -0.93
CA PHE A 159 -9.70 -0.33 0.16
C PHE A 159 -10.14 -1.72 -0.30
N VAL A 160 -9.21 -2.70 -0.21
CA VAL A 160 -9.49 -4.11 -0.48
C VAL A 160 -9.33 -4.88 0.82
N THR A 161 -10.33 -4.77 1.70
CA THR A 161 -10.24 -5.10 3.12
C THR A 161 -11.37 -5.99 3.62
N GLY A 162 -12.32 -6.37 2.75
CA GLY A 162 -13.55 -7.06 3.20
C GLY A 162 -14.40 -6.22 4.17
N GLY A 163 -14.24 -4.88 4.17
CA GLY A 163 -14.94 -3.97 5.06
C GLY A 163 -14.19 -3.60 6.34
N GLN A 164 -13.02 -4.18 6.61
CA GLN A 164 -12.23 -3.96 7.84
C GLN A 164 -11.93 -2.47 8.11
N HIS A 165 -11.77 -1.66 7.08
CA HIS A 165 -11.44 -0.23 7.21
C HIS A 165 -12.56 0.65 7.76
N MET A 166 -13.77 0.11 7.90
CA MET A 166 -14.94 0.82 8.42
C MET A 166 -15.08 0.71 9.95
N LEU A 167 -14.23 -0.07 10.61
CA LEU A 167 -14.33 -0.42 12.03
C LEU A 167 -13.30 0.32 12.89
#